data_03bee0ee5234102ea2f55ad2db020f70
#
_entry.id   03bee0ee5234102ea2f55ad2db020f70
#
_cell.length_a   1.000
_cell.length_b   1.000
_cell.length_c   1.000
_cell.angle_alpha   90.00
_cell.angle_beta   90.00
_cell.angle_gamma   90.00
#
_symmetry.space_group_name_H-M   'P 1'
#
loop_
_entity.id
_entity.type
_entity.pdbx_description
1 polymer ?
#
loop_
_entity_poly.entity_id
_entity_poly.type
_entity_poly.pdbx_seq_one_letter_code
_entity_poly.pdbx_strand_id
1 'polypeptide(L)'
;MTDHRHHPVPILIETDLCDDVDDAGALAVAHALADEDRVRILGIGINTSGHWSHSAARVLNGYYGRPELPVGILHPTTDAIGPEDYARAISRMHPSAATPDRMPPAVDVLRAALADADDGSVTLVSIGYFGNLVALLDSPADASAPLAGRELVRAKVARTVVMGGVFGRRARPERGAEPVSETNFVHDVGQTARFLGEWPGSIDFVGWETAADVITGRTLPLTQGDDSPVAIAYALHSGKGTGRPSWDLLAVMLSASELEGHIAWSEPGTVAVDDIARTLWTASADGDHRYAKVVSSAEQVADIIDDHLGRPPRQPVGSISASVSEVEAWS
;
A
#
# COMPACT_ATOMS: atom_id res chain seq x y z
N MET A 1 20.79 3.39 -31.34
CA MET A 1 20.43 3.48 -29.92
C MET A 1 18.95 3.81 -29.87
N THR A 2 18.12 2.81 -29.75
CA THR A 2 16.67 2.99 -29.56
C THR A 2 16.44 3.47 -28.12
N ASP A 3 16.04 4.71 -28.00
CA ASP A 3 15.59 5.34 -26.76
C ASP A 3 14.33 4.58 -26.29
N HIS A 4 14.50 3.55 -25.49
CA HIS A 4 13.41 2.91 -24.79
C HIS A 4 13.03 3.82 -23.62
N ARG A 5 12.24 4.86 -23.91
CA ARG A 5 11.55 5.60 -22.85
C ARG A 5 10.65 4.60 -22.15
N HIS A 6 11.07 4.15 -20.98
CA HIS A 6 10.17 3.44 -20.08
C HIS A 6 9.02 4.40 -19.74
N HIS A 7 7.81 4.07 -20.19
CA HIS A 7 6.64 4.79 -19.73
C HIS A 7 6.41 4.40 -18.26
N PRO A 8 6.13 5.36 -17.38
CA PRO A 8 5.85 5.05 -15.97
C PRO A 8 4.68 4.07 -15.85
N VAL A 9 4.83 3.08 -15.00
CA VAL A 9 3.79 2.08 -14.75
C VAL A 9 2.60 2.75 -14.06
N PRO A 10 1.38 2.71 -14.62
CA PRO A 10 0.19 3.22 -13.92
C PRO A 10 -0.13 2.32 -12.73
N ILE A 11 -0.18 2.87 -11.51
CA ILE A 11 -0.50 2.12 -10.31
C ILE A 11 -1.74 2.67 -9.61
N LEU A 12 -2.58 1.77 -9.10
CA LEU A 12 -3.63 2.05 -8.11
C LEU A 12 -3.23 1.40 -6.80
N ILE A 13 -3.37 2.12 -5.68
CA ILE A 13 -2.97 1.64 -4.36
C ILE A 13 -4.21 1.49 -3.48
N GLU A 14 -4.37 0.32 -2.86
CA GLU A 14 -5.35 0.02 -1.80
C GLU A 14 -4.59 -0.22 -0.50
N THR A 15 -4.89 0.55 0.56
CA THR A 15 -4.15 0.60 1.82
C THR A 15 -5.09 0.72 3.01
N ASP A 16 -4.74 0.19 4.16
CA ASP A 16 -5.47 0.38 5.42
C ASP A 16 -4.91 1.52 6.30
N LEU A 17 -3.84 2.16 5.88
CA LEU A 17 -3.18 3.38 6.39
C LEU A 17 -3.67 3.87 7.76
N CYS A 18 -3.41 3.13 8.81
CA CYS A 18 -3.64 3.56 10.19
C CYS A 18 -2.97 2.66 11.23
N ASP A 19 -2.95 1.36 11.02
CA ASP A 19 -2.58 0.37 12.02
C ASP A 19 -1.07 0.13 12.02
N ASP A 20 -0.50 -0.15 10.86
CA ASP A 20 0.95 -0.27 10.69
C ASP A 20 1.52 0.96 9.97
N VAL A 21 2.77 1.29 10.24
CA VAL A 21 3.40 2.49 9.68
C VAL A 21 3.97 2.26 8.29
N ASP A 22 4.14 1.02 7.90
CA ASP A 22 4.71 0.72 6.58
C ASP A 22 3.77 1.10 5.43
N ASP A 23 2.46 1.23 5.66
CA ASP A 23 1.54 1.92 4.74
C ASP A 23 2.02 3.35 4.39
N ALA A 24 2.34 4.14 5.41
CA ALA A 24 2.84 5.51 5.18
C ALA A 24 4.19 5.49 4.46
N GLY A 25 5.05 4.53 4.77
CA GLY A 25 6.29 4.27 4.07
C GLY A 25 6.07 3.87 2.61
N ALA A 26 5.10 3.00 2.34
CA ALA A 26 4.74 2.57 0.99
C ALA A 26 4.25 3.72 0.12
N LEU A 27 3.41 4.62 0.66
CA LEU A 27 2.99 5.82 -0.05
C LEU A 27 4.19 6.75 -0.33
N ALA A 28 5.12 6.91 0.61
CA ALA A 28 6.34 7.69 0.39
C ALA A 28 7.19 7.12 -0.75
N VAL A 29 7.41 5.81 -0.74
CA VAL A 29 8.14 5.10 -1.82
C VAL A 29 7.43 5.25 -3.16
N ALA A 30 6.10 5.11 -3.20
CA ALA A 30 5.32 5.32 -4.42
C ALA A 30 5.50 6.74 -4.99
N HIS A 31 5.51 7.76 -4.12
CA HIS A 31 5.77 9.15 -4.53
C HIS A 31 7.21 9.35 -5.01
N ALA A 32 8.20 8.75 -4.36
CA ALA A 32 9.60 8.81 -4.80
C ALA A 32 9.78 8.17 -6.18
N LEU A 33 9.17 7.00 -6.41
CA LEU A 33 9.16 6.34 -7.71
C LEU A 33 8.42 7.17 -8.78
N ALA A 34 7.36 7.88 -8.40
CA ALA A 34 6.65 8.77 -9.31
C ALA A 34 7.48 10.03 -9.65
N ASP A 35 8.33 10.50 -8.74
CA ASP A 35 9.29 11.59 -9.02
C ASP A 35 10.40 11.16 -9.99
N GLU A 36 10.66 9.87 -10.10
CA GLU A 36 11.62 9.27 -11.02
C GLU A 36 11.02 8.81 -12.36
N ASP A 37 9.73 9.10 -12.56
CA ASP A 37 8.98 8.63 -13.73
C ASP A 37 8.96 7.08 -13.87
N ARG A 38 9.08 6.34 -12.73
CA ARG A 38 8.99 4.88 -12.68
C ARG A 38 7.54 4.42 -12.60
N VAL A 39 6.73 5.15 -11.84
CA VAL A 39 5.29 4.89 -11.71
C VAL A 39 4.47 6.16 -11.93
N ARG A 40 3.20 5.99 -12.26
CA ARG A 40 2.18 7.04 -12.24
C ARG A 40 1.06 6.59 -11.31
N ILE A 41 0.95 7.24 -10.15
CA ILE A 41 -0.11 6.94 -9.20
C ILE A 41 -1.43 7.48 -9.77
N LEU A 42 -2.42 6.62 -9.95
CA LEU A 42 -3.73 6.98 -10.50
C LEU A 42 -4.72 7.38 -9.42
N GLY A 43 -4.59 6.81 -8.23
CA GLY A 43 -5.45 7.05 -7.08
C GLY A 43 -5.10 6.13 -5.92
N ILE A 44 -5.68 6.44 -4.76
CA ILE A 44 -5.50 5.70 -3.51
C ILE A 44 -6.89 5.35 -2.97
N GLY A 45 -7.13 4.09 -2.65
CA GLY A 45 -8.27 3.62 -1.90
C GLY A 45 -7.87 3.30 -0.47
N ILE A 46 -8.59 3.88 0.49
CA ILE A 46 -8.44 3.56 1.91
C ILE A 46 -9.47 2.49 2.26
N ASN A 47 -9.03 1.30 2.66
CA ASN A 47 -9.92 0.18 2.94
C ASN A 47 -10.26 0.01 4.43
N THR A 48 -9.92 1.00 5.25
CA THR A 48 -10.49 1.23 6.58
C THR A 48 -11.58 2.31 6.52
N SER A 49 -12.44 2.36 7.52
CA SER A 49 -13.53 3.35 7.59
C SER A 49 -13.17 4.59 8.42
N GLY A 50 -11.98 4.64 9.02
CA GLY A 50 -11.51 5.75 9.84
C GLY A 50 -11.15 6.98 9.00
N HIS A 51 -11.86 8.10 9.17
CA HIS A 51 -11.66 9.31 8.36
C HIS A 51 -10.25 9.90 8.46
N TRP A 52 -9.51 9.62 9.53
CA TRP A 52 -8.12 10.09 9.72
C TRP A 52 -7.17 9.50 8.68
N SER A 53 -7.38 8.24 8.28
CA SER A 53 -6.58 7.58 7.24
C SER A 53 -6.69 8.29 5.89
N HIS A 54 -7.91 8.67 5.49
CA HIS A 54 -8.14 9.46 4.28
C HIS A 54 -7.43 10.82 4.36
N SER A 55 -7.55 11.51 5.49
CA SER A 55 -6.91 12.81 5.70
C SER A 55 -5.39 12.71 5.70
N ALA A 56 -4.82 11.66 6.33
CA ALA A 56 -3.39 11.38 6.34
C ALA A 56 -2.84 11.12 4.93
N ALA A 57 -3.53 10.30 4.12
CA ALA A 57 -3.16 10.08 2.72
C ALA A 57 -3.12 11.38 1.91
N ARG A 58 -4.07 12.27 2.12
CA ARG A 58 -4.08 13.59 1.47
C ARG A 58 -2.94 14.50 1.93
N VAL A 59 -2.56 14.44 3.22
CA VAL A 59 -1.39 15.18 3.73
C VAL A 59 -0.12 14.64 3.09
N LEU A 60 0.04 13.31 3.02
CA LEU A 60 1.17 12.68 2.33
C LEU A 60 1.23 13.11 0.85
N ASN A 61 0.11 13.01 0.13
CA ASN A 61 0.06 13.45 -1.27
C ASN A 61 0.45 14.93 -1.43
N GLY A 62 -0.04 15.80 -0.53
CA GLY A 62 0.30 17.23 -0.53
C GLY A 62 1.78 17.47 -0.23
N TYR A 63 2.35 16.77 0.73
CA TYR A 63 3.77 16.83 1.07
C TYR A 63 4.67 16.48 -0.13
N TYR A 64 4.28 15.45 -0.90
CA TYR A 64 5.00 15.04 -2.11
C TYR A 64 4.58 15.83 -3.37
N GLY A 65 3.86 16.94 -3.23
CA GLY A 65 3.51 17.84 -4.34
C GLY A 65 2.38 17.34 -5.24
N ARG A 66 1.55 16.41 -4.76
CA ARG A 66 0.41 15.82 -5.49
C ARG A 66 -0.92 15.97 -4.75
N PRO A 67 -1.32 17.19 -4.33
CA PRO A 67 -2.53 17.41 -3.52
C PRO A 67 -3.83 17.01 -4.24
N GLU A 68 -3.82 16.96 -5.57
CA GLU A 68 -4.99 16.63 -6.40
C GLU A 68 -5.13 15.13 -6.67
N LEU A 69 -4.19 14.30 -6.19
CA LEU A 69 -4.28 12.85 -6.37
C LEU A 69 -5.54 12.32 -5.70
N PRO A 70 -6.41 11.61 -6.44
CA PRO A 70 -7.67 11.11 -5.89
C PRO A 70 -7.44 10.14 -4.72
N VAL A 71 -8.17 10.36 -3.63
CA VAL A 71 -8.20 9.47 -2.47
C VAL A 71 -9.66 9.15 -2.16
N GLY A 72 -9.99 7.86 -2.14
CA GLY A 72 -11.29 7.36 -1.71
C GLY A 72 -11.18 6.60 -0.39
N ILE A 73 -12.31 6.35 0.27
CA ILE A 73 -12.34 5.65 1.56
C ILE A 73 -13.48 4.64 1.60
N LEU A 74 -13.33 3.61 2.42
CA LEU A 74 -14.40 2.64 2.71
C LEU A 74 -15.58 3.34 3.41
N HIS A 75 -16.79 3.10 2.90
CA HIS A 75 -18.03 3.61 3.47
C HIS A 75 -18.86 2.49 4.14
N PRO A 76 -19.63 2.83 5.19
CA PRO A 76 -19.73 4.13 5.87
C PRO A 76 -18.46 4.47 6.66
N THR A 77 -18.11 5.76 6.71
CA THR A 77 -16.98 6.25 7.51
C THR A 77 -17.32 6.27 9.01
N THR A 78 -16.30 6.20 9.83
CA THR A 78 -16.42 6.27 11.30
C THR A 78 -15.38 7.23 11.88
N ASP A 79 -15.70 7.78 13.05
CA ASP A 79 -14.77 8.54 13.87
C ASP A 79 -13.97 7.63 14.83
N ALA A 80 -14.15 6.31 14.72
CA ALA A 80 -13.40 5.37 15.53
C ALA A 80 -11.89 5.56 15.27
N ILE A 81 -11.14 5.64 16.34
CA ILE A 81 -9.71 5.86 16.35
C ILE A 81 -9.08 4.57 16.87
N GLY A 82 -8.17 4.00 16.13
CA GLY A 82 -7.33 2.93 16.63
C GLY A 82 -6.40 3.43 17.76
N PRO A 83 -5.87 2.53 18.59
CA PRO A 83 -5.08 2.90 19.78
C PRO A 83 -3.76 3.62 19.46
N GLU A 84 -3.24 3.54 18.24
CA GLU A 84 -1.90 4.04 17.88
C GLU A 84 -1.92 4.90 16.61
N ASP A 85 -2.69 5.96 16.64
CA ASP A 85 -3.11 6.64 15.44
C ASP A 85 -2.11 7.71 14.96
N TYR A 86 -1.03 7.28 14.31
CA TYR A 86 -0.14 8.18 13.58
C TYR A 86 -0.91 8.91 12.45
N ALA A 87 -1.93 8.28 11.85
CA ALA A 87 -2.74 8.88 10.80
C ALA A 87 -3.45 10.14 11.31
N ARG A 88 -3.96 10.10 12.55
CA ARG A 88 -4.55 11.27 13.21
C ARG A 88 -3.52 12.39 13.42
N ALA A 89 -2.30 12.04 13.85
CA ALA A 89 -1.24 13.01 14.05
C ALA A 89 -0.85 13.69 12.73
N ILE A 90 -0.65 12.89 11.67
CA ILE A 90 -0.34 13.40 10.32
C ILE A 90 -1.47 14.28 9.80
N SER A 91 -2.74 13.86 9.94
CA SER A 91 -3.88 14.61 9.43
C SER A 91 -3.98 16.03 9.99
N ARG A 92 -3.46 16.25 11.20
CA ARG A 92 -3.43 17.56 11.86
C ARG A 92 -2.33 18.47 11.35
N MET A 93 -1.33 17.96 10.65
CA MET A 93 -0.27 18.78 10.06
C MET A 93 -0.82 19.73 8.98
N HIS A 94 -1.93 19.36 8.35
CA HIS A 94 -2.58 20.20 7.34
C HIS A 94 -4.11 20.16 7.47
N PRO A 95 -4.71 21.04 8.29
CA PRO A 95 -6.16 21.02 8.58
C PRO A 95 -7.07 21.09 7.35
N SER A 96 -6.62 21.70 6.24
CA SER A 96 -7.39 21.74 4.98
C SER A 96 -7.48 20.39 4.25
N ALA A 97 -6.66 19.41 4.63
CA ALA A 97 -6.79 18.03 4.12
C ALA A 97 -7.95 17.29 4.78
N ALA A 98 -8.35 17.70 5.98
CA ALA A 98 -9.42 17.10 6.77
C ALA A 98 -10.78 17.77 6.49
N THR A 99 -11.35 17.59 5.30
CA THR A 99 -12.73 18.02 5.02
C THR A 99 -13.64 16.79 4.93
N PRO A 100 -14.45 16.52 5.99
CA PRO A 100 -15.37 15.37 6.02
C PRO A 100 -16.33 15.29 4.83
N ASP A 101 -16.74 16.45 4.29
CA ASP A 101 -17.74 16.55 3.23
C ASP A 101 -17.24 16.10 1.84
N ARG A 102 -15.97 15.70 1.71
CA ARG A 102 -15.35 15.32 0.42
C ARG A 102 -14.54 14.03 0.51
N MET A 103 -15.07 13.02 1.15
CA MET A 103 -14.48 11.69 1.18
C MET A 103 -15.25 10.75 0.26
N PRO A 104 -14.87 10.66 -1.04
CA PRO A 104 -15.60 9.80 -1.96
C PRO A 104 -15.43 8.32 -1.57
N PRO A 105 -16.42 7.46 -1.87
CA PRO A 105 -16.23 6.03 -1.75
C PRO A 105 -15.01 5.56 -2.54
N ALA A 106 -14.20 4.67 -1.96
CA ALA A 106 -13.02 4.14 -2.62
C ALA A 106 -13.37 3.49 -3.97
N VAL A 107 -14.50 2.79 -4.04
CA VAL A 107 -14.98 2.16 -5.29
C VAL A 107 -15.16 3.18 -6.41
N ASP A 108 -15.67 4.38 -6.11
CA ASP A 108 -15.88 5.42 -7.14
C ASP A 108 -14.53 5.92 -7.68
N VAL A 109 -13.55 6.11 -6.78
CA VAL A 109 -12.18 6.53 -7.17
C VAL A 109 -11.50 5.45 -8.02
N LEU A 110 -11.58 4.18 -7.59
CA LEU A 110 -11.00 3.06 -8.32
C LEU A 110 -11.63 2.90 -9.70
N ARG A 111 -12.95 2.98 -9.80
CA ARG A 111 -13.67 2.88 -11.07
C ARG A 111 -13.29 3.99 -12.04
N ALA A 112 -13.28 5.24 -11.55
CA ALA A 112 -12.91 6.40 -12.38
C ALA A 112 -11.47 6.27 -12.91
N ALA A 113 -10.52 5.93 -12.03
CA ALA A 113 -9.12 5.75 -12.40
C ALA A 113 -8.90 4.60 -13.40
N LEU A 114 -9.62 3.47 -13.23
CA LEU A 114 -9.57 2.37 -14.18
C LEU A 114 -10.20 2.74 -15.53
N ALA A 115 -11.32 3.47 -15.53
CA ALA A 115 -11.98 3.89 -16.77
C ALA A 115 -11.09 4.77 -17.64
N ASP A 116 -10.32 5.67 -17.02
CA ASP A 116 -9.40 6.60 -17.71
C ASP A 116 -8.09 5.94 -18.17
N ALA A 117 -7.76 4.77 -17.66
CA ALA A 117 -6.53 4.07 -18.00
C ALA A 117 -6.64 3.32 -19.34
N ASP A 118 -5.50 3.06 -19.98
CA ASP A 118 -5.44 2.19 -21.14
C ASP A 118 -5.73 0.73 -20.76
N ASP A 119 -6.25 -0.06 -21.70
CA ASP A 119 -6.54 -1.47 -21.46
C ASP A 119 -5.25 -2.25 -21.14
N GLY A 120 -5.33 -3.10 -20.11
CA GLY A 120 -4.24 -3.95 -19.67
C GLY A 120 -2.98 -3.18 -19.26
N SER A 121 -3.12 -1.95 -18.73
CA SER A 121 -1.96 -1.12 -18.36
C SER A 121 -1.75 -0.99 -16.85
N VAL A 122 -2.79 -1.14 -16.04
CA VAL A 122 -2.77 -0.80 -14.63
C VAL A 122 -2.18 -1.94 -13.80
N THR A 123 -1.26 -1.60 -12.90
CA THR A 123 -0.89 -2.47 -11.78
C THR A 123 -1.67 -2.05 -10.54
N LEU A 124 -2.49 -2.95 -10.00
CA LEU A 124 -3.13 -2.76 -8.71
C LEU A 124 -2.18 -3.21 -7.60
N VAL A 125 -1.97 -2.38 -6.60
CA VAL A 125 -1.16 -2.68 -5.40
C VAL A 125 -2.09 -2.67 -4.19
N SER A 126 -2.34 -3.84 -3.60
CA SER A 126 -3.19 -4.00 -2.43
C SER A 126 -2.31 -4.31 -1.22
N ILE A 127 -2.25 -3.37 -0.28
CA ILE A 127 -1.43 -3.43 0.93
C ILE A 127 -2.26 -3.31 2.20
N GLY A 128 -3.53 -3.65 2.13
CA GLY A 128 -4.47 -3.67 3.24
C GLY A 128 -5.59 -4.68 2.98
N TYR A 129 -6.80 -4.38 3.44
CA TYR A 129 -7.94 -5.28 3.42
C TYR A 129 -8.66 -5.30 2.07
N PHE A 130 -9.47 -6.34 1.80
CA PHE A 130 -10.04 -6.59 0.47
C PHE A 130 -11.46 -6.05 0.26
N GLY A 131 -12.06 -5.38 1.26
CA GLY A 131 -13.45 -4.93 1.19
C GLY A 131 -13.75 -4.04 -0.02
N ASN A 132 -12.90 -3.05 -0.31
CA ASN A 132 -13.05 -2.17 -1.47
C ASN A 132 -12.90 -2.93 -2.79
N LEU A 133 -11.97 -3.88 -2.87
CA LEU A 133 -11.73 -4.66 -4.09
C LEU A 133 -12.90 -5.59 -4.40
N VAL A 134 -13.48 -6.22 -3.38
CA VAL A 134 -14.69 -7.02 -3.55
C VAL A 134 -15.88 -6.13 -3.93
N ALA A 135 -16.03 -4.97 -3.29
CA ALA A 135 -17.07 -4.01 -3.68
C ALA A 135 -16.87 -3.46 -5.09
N LEU A 136 -15.61 -3.28 -5.54
CA LEU A 136 -15.29 -2.96 -6.93
C LEU A 136 -15.78 -4.05 -7.89
N LEU A 137 -15.52 -5.33 -7.59
CA LEU A 137 -16.01 -6.45 -8.43
C LEU A 137 -17.53 -6.50 -8.51
N ASP A 138 -18.23 -6.16 -7.44
CA ASP A 138 -19.70 -6.15 -7.36
C ASP A 138 -20.33 -4.88 -7.95
N SER A 139 -19.53 -3.86 -8.26
CA SER A 139 -20.05 -2.57 -8.70
C SER A 139 -20.70 -2.66 -10.09
N PRO A 140 -21.90 -2.06 -10.29
CA PRO A 140 -22.52 -1.99 -11.60
C PRO A 140 -21.80 -1.01 -12.53
N ALA A 141 -22.10 -1.07 -13.82
CA ALA A 141 -21.79 0.00 -14.75
C ALA A 141 -22.44 1.32 -14.30
N ASP A 142 -21.72 2.43 -14.46
CA ASP A 142 -22.17 3.76 -14.08
C ASP A 142 -21.73 4.84 -15.08
N ALA A 143 -21.93 6.12 -14.73
CA ALA A 143 -21.55 7.24 -15.58
C ALA A 143 -20.02 7.39 -15.75
N SER A 144 -19.22 6.92 -14.80
CA SER A 144 -17.76 6.97 -14.85
C SER A 144 -17.19 5.85 -15.72
N ALA A 145 -17.80 4.66 -15.70
CA ALA A 145 -17.34 3.49 -16.42
C ALA A 145 -18.53 2.65 -16.96
N PRO A 146 -18.62 2.44 -18.28
CA PRO A 146 -19.71 1.68 -18.88
C PRO A 146 -19.64 0.16 -18.63
N LEU A 147 -18.51 -0.33 -18.08
CA LEU A 147 -18.33 -1.73 -17.72
C LEU A 147 -18.66 -1.95 -16.24
N ALA A 148 -19.28 -3.09 -15.92
CA ALA A 148 -19.38 -3.57 -14.54
C ALA A 148 -17.99 -3.83 -13.96
N GLY A 149 -17.85 -3.75 -12.63
CA GLY A 149 -16.54 -3.75 -11.98
C GLY A 149 -15.64 -4.93 -12.35
N ARG A 150 -16.18 -6.15 -12.39
CA ARG A 150 -15.42 -7.35 -12.79
C ARG A 150 -14.90 -7.27 -14.23
N GLU A 151 -15.70 -6.75 -15.15
CA GLU A 151 -15.32 -6.56 -16.54
C GLU A 151 -14.30 -5.42 -16.67
N LEU A 152 -14.50 -4.35 -15.91
CA LEU A 152 -13.58 -3.21 -15.85
C LEU A 152 -12.20 -3.64 -15.35
N VAL A 153 -12.13 -4.37 -14.25
CA VAL A 153 -10.87 -4.92 -13.73
C VAL A 153 -10.20 -5.81 -14.78
N ARG A 154 -10.95 -6.75 -15.39
CA ARG A 154 -10.40 -7.64 -16.43
C ARG A 154 -9.86 -6.88 -17.63
N ALA A 155 -10.50 -5.78 -18.02
CA ALA A 155 -10.07 -4.98 -19.16
C ALA A 155 -8.83 -4.11 -18.87
N LYS A 156 -8.71 -3.58 -17.64
CA LYS A 156 -7.76 -2.51 -17.33
C LYS A 156 -6.56 -2.96 -16.52
N VAL A 157 -6.73 -3.94 -15.63
CA VAL A 157 -5.65 -4.41 -14.74
C VAL A 157 -4.81 -5.46 -15.44
N ALA A 158 -3.54 -5.13 -15.63
CA ALA A 158 -2.54 -6.05 -16.20
C ALA A 158 -1.96 -6.99 -15.14
N ARG A 159 -1.86 -6.51 -13.89
CA ARG A 159 -1.17 -7.21 -12.81
C ARG A 159 -1.72 -6.73 -11.46
N THR A 160 -1.76 -7.64 -10.50
CA THR A 160 -2.10 -7.30 -9.11
C THR A 160 -0.96 -7.73 -8.20
N VAL A 161 -0.47 -6.83 -7.36
CA VAL A 161 0.51 -7.12 -6.30
C VAL A 161 -0.20 -7.00 -4.97
N VAL A 162 -0.15 -8.04 -4.16
CA VAL A 162 -0.85 -8.11 -2.87
C VAL A 162 0.14 -8.36 -1.76
N MET A 163 0.18 -7.48 -0.77
CA MET A 163 0.74 -7.81 0.54
C MET A 163 -0.29 -8.64 1.30
N GLY A 164 0.03 -9.90 1.57
CA GLY A 164 -0.86 -10.81 2.29
C GLY A 164 -0.43 -12.26 2.26
N GLY A 165 -0.92 -13.00 3.23
CA GLY A 165 -0.68 -14.42 3.36
C GLY A 165 0.64 -14.82 4.01
N VAL A 166 0.75 -16.13 4.31
CA VAL A 166 1.97 -16.79 4.82
C VAL A 166 2.24 -18.02 3.96
N PHE A 167 3.34 -18.04 3.20
CA PHE A 167 3.63 -19.07 2.19
C PHE A 167 4.74 -20.02 2.60
N GLY A 168 5.56 -19.66 3.56
CA GLY A 168 6.69 -20.46 4.00
C GLY A 168 6.92 -20.35 5.49
N ARG A 169 7.20 -21.48 6.14
CA ARG A 169 7.62 -21.48 7.53
C ARG A 169 9.13 -21.27 7.58
N ARG A 170 9.57 -20.14 8.10
CA ARG A 170 10.95 -19.94 8.52
C ARG A 170 11.03 -20.17 10.01
N ALA A 171 11.90 -21.09 10.45
CA ALA A 171 12.24 -21.19 11.86
C ALA A 171 12.94 -19.90 12.28
N ARG A 172 12.29 -19.08 13.12
CA ARG A 172 12.83 -17.83 13.66
C ARG A 172 12.83 -17.89 15.18
N PRO A 173 13.78 -18.63 15.79
CA PRO A 173 13.81 -18.79 17.25
C PRO A 173 13.90 -17.46 18.01
N GLU A 174 14.40 -16.41 17.36
CA GLU A 174 14.71 -15.11 17.99
C GLU A 174 13.54 -14.11 17.98
N ARG A 175 12.53 -14.30 17.11
CA ARG A 175 11.40 -13.36 16.91
C ARG A 175 10.02 -13.92 17.28
N GLY A 176 9.97 -15.08 17.91
CA GLY A 176 8.72 -15.75 18.26
C GLY A 176 8.16 -16.62 17.13
N ALA A 177 6.95 -17.15 17.32
CA ALA A 177 6.27 -17.97 16.33
C ALA A 177 5.80 -17.09 15.15
N GLU A 178 5.91 -17.61 13.92
CA GLU A 178 5.26 -17.00 12.76
C GLU A 178 3.74 -16.95 12.99
N PRO A 179 3.05 -15.92 12.47
CA PRO A 179 1.60 -15.87 12.56
C PRO A 179 1.00 -17.09 11.83
N VAL A 180 -0.08 -17.60 12.38
CA VAL A 180 -0.85 -18.67 11.75
C VAL A 180 -1.59 -18.14 10.53
N SER A 181 -2.01 -16.86 10.60
CA SER A 181 -2.71 -16.12 9.56
C SER A 181 -2.15 -14.71 9.50
N GLU A 182 -2.05 -14.16 8.31
CA GLU A 182 -1.55 -12.81 8.09
C GLU A 182 -2.70 -11.80 8.33
N THR A 183 -2.36 -10.58 8.77
CA THR A 183 -3.32 -9.56 9.26
C THR A 183 -4.32 -9.14 8.19
N ASN A 184 -3.89 -8.84 6.97
CA ASN A 184 -4.78 -8.44 5.88
C ASN A 184 -5.77 -9.55 5.52
N PHE A 185 -5.32 -10.81 5.61
CA PHE A 185 -6.17 -11.97 5.34
C PHE A 185 -7.17 -12.23 6.46
N VAL A 186 -6.78 -12.07 7.72
CA VAL A 186 -7.64 -12.41 8.86
C VAL A 186 -8.64 -11.32 9.22
N HIS A 187 -8.42 -10.09 8.76
CA HIS A 187 -9.30 -8.95 9.08
C HIS A 187 -10.76 -9.22 8.69
N ASP A 188 -10.97 -9.75 7.48
CA ASP A 188 -12.28 -10.23 7.02
C ASP A 188 -12.09 -11.46 6.14
N VAL A 189 -12.19 -12.64 6.76
CA VAL A 189 -11.97 -13.94 6.09
C VAL A 189 -12.91 -14.13 4.90
N GLY A 190 -14.15 -13.64 5.02
CA GLY A 190 -15.16 -13.73 3.96
C GLY A 190 -14.78 -12.92 2.73
N GLN A 191 -14.35 -11.68 2.93
CA GLN A 191 -13.89 -10.82 1.82
C GLN A 191 -12.58 -11.34 1.22
N THR A 192 -11.66 -11.83 2.06
CA THR A 192 -10.42 -12.46 1.59
C THR A 192 -10.71 -13.65 0.70
N ALA A 193 -11.57 -14.56 1.13
CA ALA A 193 -11.95 -15.75 0.36
C ALA A 193 -12.62 -15.38 -0.98
N ARG A 194 -13.50 -14.36 -0.96
CA ARG A 194 -14.13 -13.84 -2.18
C ARG A 194 -13.10 -13.22 -3.13
N PHE A 195 -12.24 -12.35 -2.62
CA PHE A 195 -11.19 -11.72 -3.43
C PHE A 195 -10.32 -12.79 -4.11
N LEU A 196 -9.77 -13.73 -3.35
CA LEU A 196 -8.91 -14.78 -3.88
C LEU A 196 -9.60 -15.69 -4.90
N GLY A 197 -10.89 -15.97 -4.71
CA GLY A 197 -11.66 -16.86 -5.60
C GLY A 197 -12.29 -16.17 -6.81
N GLU A 198 -12.45 -14.84 -6.78
CA GLU A 198 -13.23 -14.11 -7.76
C GLU A 198 -12.43 -13.06 -8.54
N TRP A 199 -11.20 -12.70 -8.09
CA TRP A 199 -10.39 -11.68 -8.75
C TRP A 199 -9.97 -12.12 -10.16
N PRO A 200 -10.27 -11.32 -11.19
CA PRO A 200 -9.95 -11.70 -12.57
C PRO A 200 -8.53 -11.30 -12.94
N GLY A 201 -7.61 -12.21 -12.93
CA GLY A 201 -6.22 -11.98 -13.37
C GLY A 201 -5.18 -12.49 -12.39
N SER A 202 -3.91 -12.31 -12.76
CA SER A 202 -2.78 -12.82 -11.98
C SER A 202 -2.57 -12.01 -10.70
N ILE A 203 -2.16 -12.71 -9.63
CA ILE A 203 -1.82 -12.10 -8.35
C ILE A 203 -0.40 -12.50 -7.95
N ASP A 204 0.42 -11.48 -7.70
CA ASP A 204 1.76 -11.60 -7.16
C ASP A 204 1.73 -11.27 -5.67
N PHE A 205 2.02 -12.24 -4.79
CA PHE A 205 1.95 -12.04 -3.35
C PHE A 205 3.30 -11.68 -2.74
N VAL A 206 3.26 -10.74 -1.79
CA VAL A 206 4.30 -10.49 -0.79
C VAL A 206 3.80 -11.09 0.51
N GLY A 207 4.28 -12.29 0.86
CA GLY A 207 3.90 -12.95 2.11
C GLY A 207 4.53 -12.29 3.34
N TRP A 208 3.94 -12.53 4.49
CA TRP A 208 4.45 -12.01 5.77
C TRP A 208 5.95 -12.30 5.96
N GLU A 209 6.39 -13.53 5.68
CA GLU A 209 7.79 -13.96 5.83
C GLU A 209 8.74 -13.29 4.83
N THR A 210 8.22 -12.78 3.71
CA THR A 210 9.05 -12.18 2.64
C THR A 210 9.75 -10.93 3.11
N ALA A 211 9.04 -10.05 3.83
CA ALA A 211 9.56 -8.77 4.25
C ALA A 211 9.80 -8.64 5.77
N ALA A 212 9.46 -9.63 6.57
CA ALA A 212 9.55 -9.56 8.04
C ALA A 212 10.97 -9.29 8.58
N ASP A 213 12.04 -9.55 7.82
CA ASP A 213 13.42 -9.23 8.18
C ASP A 213 13.97 -7.99 7.43
N VAL A 214 13.24 -7.45 6.48
CA VAL A 214 13.61 -6.26 5.73
C VAL A 214 13.17 -5.04 6.53
N ILE A 215 14.07 -4.47 7.34
CA ILE A 215 13.74 -3.38 8.27
C ILE A 215 14.21 -2.05 7.69
N THR A 216 13.25 -1.14 7.43
CA THR A 216 13.51 0.20 6.88
C THR A 216 13.04 1.31 7.80
N GLY A 217 13.35 2.56 7.46
CA GLY A 217 12.90 3.75 8.15
C GLY A 217 13.64 4.06 9.46
N ARG A 218 14.70 3.33 9.80
CA ARG A 218 15.43 3.56 11.07
C ARG A 218 15.97 4.97 11.21
N THR A 219 16.51 5.49 10.14
CA THR A 219 17.14 6.83 10.12
C THR A 219 16.16 7.94 9.79
N LEU A 220 15.01 7.62 9.24
CA LEU A 220 14.04 8.59 8.73
C LEU A 220 13.64 9.65 9.76
N PRO A 221 13.25 9.30 11.01
CA PRO A 221 12.91 10.29 12.03
C PRO A 221 14.10 11.12 12.53
N LEU A 222 15.33 10.72 12.17
CA LEU A 222 16.56 11.42 12.57
C LEU A 222 17.05 12.38 11.48
N THR A 223 16.69 12.13 10.23
CA THR A 223 17.23 12.83 9.05
C THR A 223 16.27 13.80 8.40
N GLN A 224 14.96 13.55 8.46
CA GLN A 224 13.95 14.35 7.76
C GLN A 224 13.27 15.43 8.63
N GLY A 225 13.45 15.39 9.95
CA GLY A 225 12.88 16.40 10.85
C GLY A 225 11.35 16.34 11.01
N ASP A 226 10.82 17.35 11.68
CA ASP A 226 9.39 17.40 12.09
C ASP A 226 8.44 17.86 10.95
N ASP A 227 8.96 18.23 9.79
CA ASP A 227 8.16 18.64 8.62
C ASP A 227 7.76 17.43 7.74
N SER A 228 8.38 16.27 7.93
CA SER A 228 8.08 15.08 7.16
C SER A 228 6.96 14.26 7.82
N PRO A 229 5.77 14.13 7.20
CA PRO A 229 4.69 13.33 7.76
C PRO A 229 5.07 11.85 7.91
N VAL A 230 5.90 11.33 7.01
CA VAL A 230 6.39 9.94 7.10
C VAL A 230 7.35 9.75 8.26
N ALA A 231 8.28 10.70 8.46
CA ALA A 231 9.22 10.65 9.60
C ALA A 231 8.47 10.72 10.94
N ILE A 232 7.43 11.55 11.02
CA ILE A 232 6.56 11.64 12.20
C ILE A 232 5.82 10.31 12.42
N ALA A 233 5.24 9.71 11.37
CA ALA A 233 4.57 8.43 11.46
C ALA A 233 5.49 7.34 12.03
N TYR A 234 6.70 7.20 11.49
CA TYR A 234 7.68 6.23 11.96
C TYR A 234 8.12 6.51 13.41
N ALA A 235 8.30 7.79 13.76
CA ALA A 235 8.66 8.17 15.14
C ALA A 235 7.59 7.80 16.14
N LEU A 236 6.30 8.02 15.81
CA LEU A 236 5.16 7.74 16.67
C LEU A 236 4.90 6.24 16.81
N HIS A 237 4.94 5.51 15.70
CA HIS A 237 4.61 4.08 15.68
C HIS A 237 5.76 3.21 16.23
N SER A 238 6.96 3.39 15.69
CA SER A 238 8.09 2.48 15.94
C SER A 238 9.14 3.04 16.90
N GLY A 239 9.11 4.35 17.16
CA GLY A 239 10.17 5.04 17.88
C GLY A 239 11.38 5.36 16.98
N LYS A 240 12.12 6.40 17.38
CA LYS A 240 13.30 6.86 16.64
C LYS A 240 14.40 5.78 16.65
N GLY A 241 14.95 5.46 15.50
CA GLY A 241 16.05 4.51 15.34
C GLY A 241 15.64 3.02 15.27
N THR A 242 14.36 2.68 15.41
CA THR A 242 13.90 1.28 15.43
C THR A 242 13.62 0.76 14.02
N GLY A 243 12.95 1.54 13.18
CA GLY A 243 12.45 1.09 11.87
C GLY A 243 11.28 0.13 11.98
N ARG A 244 10.82 -0.36 10.82
CA ARG A 244 9.72 -1.33 10.73
C ARG A 244 10.01 -2.34 9.62
N PRO A 245 9.54 -3.61 9.72
CA PRO A 245 9.47 -4.49 8.56
C PRO A 245 8.72 -3.84 7.40
N SER A 246 9.15 -4.11 6.18
CA SER A 246 8.76 -3.34 4.98
C SER A 246 7.86 -4.14 4.08
N TRP A 247 6.75 -4.67 4.61
CA TRP A 247 5.84 -5.52 3.85
C TRP A 247 5.22 -4.75 2.68
N ASP A 248 4.65 -3.60 2.96
CA ASP A 248 3.93 -2.77 1.99
C ASP A 248 4.87 -2.05 1.03
N LEU A 249 6.00 -1.55 1.56
CA LEU A 249 7.02 -0.93 0.73
C LEU A 249 7.56 -1.90 -0.32
N LEU A 250 7.77 -3.17 0.08
CA LEU A 250 8.23 -4.20 -0.84
C LEU A 250 7.20 -4.48 -1.94
N ALA A 251 5.90 -4.48 -1.61
CA ALA A 251 4.84 -4.63 -2.61
C ALA A 251 4.84 -3.47 -3.63
N VAL A 252 5.01 -2.23 -3.16
CA VAL A 252 5.13 -1.05 -4.04
C VAL A 252 6.39 -1.14 -4.92
N MET A 253 7.54 -1.50 -4.36
CA MET A 253 8.79 -1.68 -5.12
C MET A 253 8.64 -2.74 -6.22
N LEU A 254 7.96 -3.85 -5.92
CA LEU A 254 7.69 -4.91 -6.90
C LEU A 254 6.72 -4.48 -8.00
N SER A 255 5.82 -3.55 -7.73
CA SER A 255 4.91 -3.01 -8.75
C SER A 255 5.64 -2.26 -9.86
N ALA A 256 6.81 -1.67 -9.53
CA ALA A 256 7.69 -0.92 -10.43
C ALA A 256 8.90 -1.74 -10.91
N SER A 257 9.01 -3.02 -10.56
CA SER A 257 10.15 -3.90 -10.88
C SER A 257 11.50 -3.43 -10.33
N GLU A 258 11.50 -2.66 -9.21
CA GLU A 258 12.72 -2.06 -8.65
C GLU A 258 13.63 -3.06 -7.91
N LEU A 259 13.14 -4.25 -7.61
CA LEU A 259 13.89 -5.29 -6.91
C LEU A 259 14.31 -6.45 -7.81
N GLU A 260 14.48 -6.19 -9.12
CA GLU A 260 14.94 -7.19 -10.06
C GLU A 260 16.33 -7.72 -9.64
N GLY A 261 16.48 -9.06 -9.63
CA GLY A 261 17.67 -9.73 -9.14
C GLY A 261 17.74 -9.95 -7.61
N HIS A 262 16.88 -9.30 -6.83
CA HIS A 262 16.80 -9.48 -5.38
C HIS A 262 15.63 -10.37 -4.95
N ILE A 263 14.69 -10.59 -5.86
CA ILE A 263 13.48 -11.39 -5.66
C ILE A 263 13.44 -12.55 -6.65
N ALA A 264 13.15 -13.73 -6.16
CA ALA A 264 12.70 -14.87 -6.97
C ALA A 264 11.20 -15.10 -6.74
N TRP A 265 10.54 -15.66 -7.72
CA TRP A 265 9.13 -16.03 -7.64
C TRP A 265 8.98 -17.52 -7.36
N SER A 266 7.87 -17.90 -6.72
CA SER A 266 7.46 -19.31 -6.65
C SER A 266 7.13 -19.84 -8.04
N GLU A 267 7.02 -21.16 -8.18
CA GLU A 267 6.26 -21.77 -9.29
C GLU A 267 4.84 -21.21 -9.27
N PRO A 268 4.13 -21.22 -10.43
CA PRO A 268 2.72 -20.86 -10.49
C PRO A 268 1.85 -21.73 -9.58
N GLY A 269 0.75 -21.17 -9.11
CA GLY A 269 -0.19 -21.91 -8.26
C GLY A 269 -1.47 -21.12 -7.99
N THR A 270 -2.20 -21.53 -6.97
CA THR A 270 -3.41 -20.88 -6.48
C THR A 270 -3.33 -20.68 -4.98
N VAL A 271 -3.91 -19.58 -4.50
CA VAL A 271 -4.05 -19.25 -3.09
C VAL A 271 -5.52 -19.29 -2.71
N ALA A 272 -5.82 -19.95 -1.61
CA ALA A 272 -7.10 -19.93 -0.92
C ALA A 272 -6.86 -19.73 0.58
N VAL A 273 -7.91 -19.54 1.35
CA VAL A 273 -7.86 -19.45 2.81
C VAL A 273 -8.87 -20.41 3.43
N ASP A 274 -8.58 -20.87 4.65
CA ASP A 274 -9.53 -21.60 5.48
C ASP A 274 -10.32 -20.65 6.42
N ASP A 275 -11.12 -21.24 7.31
CA ASP A 275 -12.03 -20.53 8.21
C ASP A 275 -11.32 -19.55 9.19
N ILE A 276 -10.03 -19.67 9.37
CA ILE A 276 -9.21 -18.78 10.19
C ILE A 276 -8.17 -18.02 9.36
N ALA A 277 -8.40 -17.91 8.07
CA ALA A 277 -7.53 -17.22 7.10
C ALA A 277 -6.11 -17.77 6.99
N ARG A 278 -5.87 -19.05 7.29
CA ARG A 278 -4.58 -19.66 6.95
C ARG A 278 -4.44 -19.74 5.44
N THR A 279 -3.29 -19.33 4.95
CA THR A 279 -2.96 -19.42 3.53
C THR A 279 -2.85 -20.89 3.09
N LEU A 280 -3.62 -21.25 2.09
CA LEU A 280 -3.60 -22.55 1.45
C LEU A 280 -3.00 -22.39 0.05
N TRP A 281 -1.72 -22.73 -0.09
CA TRP A 281 -1.01 -22.71 -1.36
C TRP A 281 -1.10 -24.05 -2.06
N THR A 282 -1.50 -24.04 -3.34
CA THR A 282 -1.49 -25.21 -4.21
C THR A 282 -0.71 -24.91 -5.47
N ALA A 283 0.44 -25.56 -5.66
CA ALA A 283 1.20 -25.44 -6.89
C ALA A 283 0.42 -26.01 -8.08
N SER A 284 0.34 -25.26 -9.18
CA SER A 284 -0.37 -25.63 -10.40
C SER A 284 0.23 -24.91 -11.60
N ALA A 285 0.59 -25.63 -12.64
CA ALA A 285 1.14 -25.02 -13.85
C ALA A 285 0.15 -24.07 -14.56
N ASP A 286 -1.15 -24.26 -14.35
CA ASP A 286 -2.23 -23.43 -14.88
C ASP A 286 -2.69 -22.35 -13.89
N GLY A 287 -2.00 -22.23 -12.72
CA GLY A 287 -2.30 -21.21 -11.72
C GLY A 287 -1.82 -19.84 -12.13
N ASP A 288 -2.54 -18.82 -11.72
CA ASP A 288 -2.25 -17.42 -12.02
C ASP A 288 -1.74 -16.64 -10.79
N HIS A 289 -1.46 -17.33 -9.70
CA HIS A 289 -0.85 -16.78 -8.49
C HIS A 289 0.61 -17.21 -8.36
N ARG A 290 1.43 -16.34 -7.76
CA ARG A 290 2.79 -16.66 -7.31
C ARG A 290 3.15 -15.79 -6.13
N TYR A 291 4.15 -16.17 -5.35
CA TYR A 291 4.63 -15.39 -4.23
C TYR A 291 6.13 -15.10 -4.32
N ALA A 292 6.51 -13.94 -3.79
CA ALA A 292 7.87 -13.44 -3.81
C ALA A 292 8.73 -14.11 -2.73
N LYS A 293 10.01 -14.30 -3.04
CA LYS A 293 11.06 -14.80 -2.13
C LYS A 293 12.25 -13.88 -2.24
N VAL A 294 12.67 -13.29 -1.12
CA VAL A 294 13.94 -12.54 -1.07
C VAL A 294 15.10 -13.53 -1.23
N VAL A 295 15.94 -13.30 -2.23
CA VAL A 295 17.12 -14.14 -2.53
C VAL A 295 18.45 -13.46 -2.20
N SER A 296 18.43 -12.15 -1.93
CA SER A 296 19.53 -11.36 -1.40
C SER A 296 19.49 -11.31 0.12
N SER A 297 20.44 -10.60 0.77
CA SER A 297 20.31 -10.33 2.19
C SER A 297 19.16 -9.33 2.44
N ALA A 298 18.54 -9.43 3.62
CA ALA A 298 17.48 -8.51 4.02
C ALA A 298 17.99 -7.06 4.09
N GLU A 299 19.24 -6.87 4.51
CA GLU A 299 19.90 -5.55 4.56
C GLU A 299 20.05 -4.94 3.16
N GLN A 300 20.45 -5.72 2.17
CA GLN A 300 20.57 -5.21 0.79
C GLN A 300 19.22 -4.74 0.22
N VAL A 301 18.15 -5.48 0.50
CA VAL A 301 16.81 -5.09 0.09
C VAL A 301 16.35 -3.86 0.87
N ALA A 302 16.63 -3.81 2.18
CA ALA A 302 16.31 -2.67 3.03
C ALA A 302 17.01 -1.39 2.56
N ASP A 303 18.30 -1.47 2.21
CA ASP A 303 19.07 -0.31 1.72
C ASP A 303 18.47 0.26 0.43
N ILE A 304 18.04 -0.60 -0.49
CA ILE A 304 17.36 -0.16 -1.75
C ILE A 304 16.04 0.54 -1.43
N ILE A 305 15.25 -0.03 -0.52
CA ILE A 305 13.96 0.57 -0.14
C ILE A 305 14.18 1.89 0.63
N ASP A 306 15.15 1.93 1.57
CA ASP A 306 15.46 3.14 2.36
C ASP A 306 15.97 4.29 1.48
N ASP A 307 16.65 3.99 0.36
CA ASP A 307 17.06 5.01 -0.61
C ASP A 307 15.84 5.75 -1.20
N HIS A 308 14.76 5.05 -1.52
CA HIS A 308 13.51 5.67 -1.98
C HIS A 308 12.72 6.29 -0.83
N LEU A 309 12.58 5.59 0.29
CA LEU A 309 11.83 6.05 1.47
C LEU A 309 12.41 7.36 2.04
N GLY A 310 13.74 7.51 2.01
CA GLY A 310 14.44 8.68 2.50
C GLY A 310 14.43 9.88 1.57
N ARG A 311 13.86 9.80 0.38
CA ARG A 311 13.88 10.90 -0.59
C ARG A 311 12.93 12.02 -0.22
N PRO A 312 13.41 13.27 -0.16
CA PRO A 312 12.52 14.41 0.01
C PRO A 312 11.68 14.64 -1.26
N PRO A 313 10.54 15.34 -1.15
CA PRO A 313 9.76 15.71 -2.32
C PRO A 313 10.59 16.51 -3.34
N ARG A 314 10.38 16.27 -4.62
CA ARG A 314 11.13 16.91 -5.74
C ARG A 314 10.97 18.41 -5.79
N GLN A 315 9.85 18.95 -5.32
CA GLN A 315 9.63 20.38 -5.13
C GLN A 315 9.30 20.62 -3.66
N PRO A 316 10.04 21.48 -2.96
CA PRO A 316 9.67 21.82 -1.60
C PRO A 316 8.28 22.48 -1.64
N VAL A 317 7.32 21.86 -0.99
CA VAL A 317 6.03 22.49 -0.71
C VAL A 317 6.32 23.76 0.09
N GLY A 318 5.79 24.88 -0.34
CA GLY A 318 5.93 26.14 0.40
C GLY A 318 5.59 25.88 1.86
N SER A 319 6.51 26.25 2.76
CA SER A 319 6.54 25.91 4.19
C SER A 319 5.16 25.65 4.79
N ILE A 320 4.89 24.39 5.12
CA ILE A 320 3.75 24.01 5.97
C ILE A 320 4.13 24.47 7.39
N SER A 321 3.79 25.71 7.74
CA SER A 321 4.04 26.22 9.07
C SER A 321 2.97 25.71 10.03
N ALA A 322 3.12 24.47 10.50
CA ALA A 322 2.50 24.07 11.76
C ALA A 322 3.41 24.52 12.89
N SER A 323 2.95 25.35 13.80
CA SER A 323 3.71 25.75 14.97
C SER A 323 3.86 24.52 15.89
N VAL A 324 5.09 24.11 16.10
CA VAL A 324 5.51 22.97 16.94
C VAL A 324 5.05 23.08 18.41
N SER A 325 4.52 24.24 18.82
CA SER A 325 4.07 24.50 20.19
C SER A 325 2.84 23.71 20.66
N GLU A 326 2.15 22.98 19.79
CA GLU A 326 0.98 22.19 20.16
C GLU A 326 1.26 20.69 20.35
N VAL A 327 2.42 20.20 19.92
CA VAL A 327 2.77 18.76 20.03
C VAL A 327 3.31 18.41 21.43
N GLU A 328 3.89 19.36 22.15
CA GLU A 328 4.43 19.14 23.51
C GLU A 328 3.37 19.06 24.65
N ALA A 329 2.10 19.31 24.34
CA ALA A 329 1.03 19.32 25.34
C ALA A 329 0.44 17.91 25.66
N TRP A 330 1.02 16.82 25.11
CA TRP A 330 0.46 15.47 25.21
C TRP A 330 1.48 14.40 25.65
N SER A 331 2.53 14.82 26.37
CA SER A 331 3.41 13.89 27.10
C SER A 331 2.92 13.62 28.52
#